data_7504e4a7fbb3c28a42fa74df3ec6531a
#
_entry.id   7504e4a7fbb3c28a42fa74df3ec6531a
#
_cell.length_a   1.000
_cell.length_b   1.000
_cell.length_c   1.000
_cell.angle_alpha   90.00
_cell.angle_beta   90.00
_cell.angle_gamma   90.00
#
_symmetry.space_group_name_H-M   'P 1'
#
loop_
_entity.id
_entity.type
_entity.pdbx_description
1 polymer ?
#
loop_
_entity_poly.entity_id
_entity_poly.type
_entity_poly.pdbx_seq_one_letter_code
_entity_poly.pdbx_strand_id
1 'polypeptide(L)'
;QHSDGLRQLVRHVESDWGRDLTWQTIDANTSSLEDLLQAPVLLVSGTEAIQMKADVSERLKQYVEQGGCILFEAEGGDGCGDASGFERSVNQLCQDWFEGVGLERLPLGHPIWSAQHKVDPTAIGPEFWVYGVQACCRTAVFYVPQSLSCRWEYGDLLFHRDRGGEQLREQVQAGIRIGENLIAYATGRELKDKLEQRTILPEGLVGDAPRDVVQVAMLSLDAGGQEARRALPNAMALIAARIPISLASPDQPVSLDSQQLNDVPFLWIHGRTDFSWNETERKLLRDYVQSGGIILGSAVCGSKAFSDAFRREMAETLPDAPLQAMPENHPAIRATGGFDLRNVTIRTPAAGGNQGARRTGQPDLEFAMLDDLAAVFFSPLDLSCALESPNSVQCPGYSTEDAAKIVEAVKFPPLGRRGLAGERWNSWGLGEG
;
A
#
# COMPACT_ATOMS: atom_id res chain seq x y z
N GLN A 1 -11.79 31.87 6.04
CA GLN A 1 -11.78 30.59 5.32
C GLN A 1 -10.92 30.73 4.08
N HIS A 2 -9.89 29.90 3.97
CA HIS A 2 -8.86 29.99 2.93
C HIS A 2 -9.27 29.20 1.68
N SER A 3 -10.31 29.67 1.00
CA SER A 3 -10.90 28.97 -0.16
C SER A 3 -9.95 28.84 -1.35
N ASP A 4 -8.97 29.73 -1.46
CA ASP A 4 -7.97 29.70 -2.54
C ASP A 4 -6.72 28.86 -2.20
N GLY A 5 -6.53 28.45 -0.95
CA GLY A 5 -5.36 27.70 -0.52
C GLY A 5 -5.17 26.40 -1.31
N LEU A 6 -6.21 25.58 -1.43
CA LEU A 6 -6.14 24.34 -2.20
C LEU A 6 -5.80 24.58 -3.68
N ARG A 7 -6.40 25.64 -4.30
CA ARG A 7 -6.07 26.03 -5.68
C ARG A 7 -4.59 26.36 -5.85
N GLN A 8 -4.01 27.08 -4.89
CA GLN A 8 -2.61 27.45 -4.94
C GLN A 8 -1.72 26.22 -4.74
N LEU A 9 -2.06 25.31 -3.80
CA LEU A 9 -1.34 24.06 -3.63
C LEU A 9 -1.35 23.24 -4.93
N VAL A 10 -2.52 23.06 -5.56
CA VAL A 10 -2.65 22.32 -6.83
C VAL A 10 -1.74 22.92 -7.90
N ARG A 11 -1.71 24.23 -8.07
CA ARG A 11 -0.82 24.90 -9.04
C ARG A 11 0.65 24.66 -8.76
N HIS A 12 1.07 24.65 -7.49
CA HIS A 12 2.44 24.31 -7.12
C HIS A 12 2.77 22.87 -7.51
N VAL A 13 1.89 21.93 -7.18
CA VAL A 13 2.08 20.52 -7.52
C VAL A 13 2.11 20.30 -9.03
N GLU A 14 1.21 20.96 -9.78
CA GLU A 14 1.19 20.91 -11.25
C GLU A 14 2.52 21.40 -11.85
N SER A 15 3.03 22.51 -11.33
CA SER A 15 4.30 23.10 -11.76
C SER A 15 5.49 22.17 -11.47
N ASP A 16 5.52 21.58 -10.29
CA ASP A 16 6.63 20.69 -9.86
C ASP A 16 6.58 19.33 -10.59
N TRP A 17 5.37 18.82 -10.83
CA TRP A 17 5.20 17.49 -11.39
C TRP A 17 5.06 17.48 -12.92
N GLY A 18 4.85 18.65 -13.54
CA GLY A 18 4.61 18.75 -14.97
C GLY A 18 3.36 17.98 -15.42
N ARG A 19 2.32 17.93 -14.58
CA ARG A 19 1.07 17.21 -14.84
C ARG A 19 -0.11 18.04 -14.36
N ASP A 20 -1.18 18.04 -15.14
CA ASP A 20 -2.44 18.65 -14.73
C ASP A 20 -3.08 17.84 -13.58
N LEU A 21 -3.57 18.54 -12.58
CA LEU A 21 -4.34 18.01 -11.46
C LEU A 21 -5.72 18.67 -11.45
N THR A 22 -6.71 17.90 -11.06
CA THR A 22 -8.07 18.39 -10.89
C THR A 22 -8.46 18.43 -9.42
N TRP A 23 -9.22 19.41 -9.03
CA TRP A 23 -9.83 19.51 -7.72
C TRP A 23 -11.26 20.03 -7.83
N GLN A 24 -12.11 19.64 -6.88
CA GLN A 24 -13.48 20.10 -6.82
C GLN A 24 -13.96 20.21 -5.38
N THR A 25 -14.94 21.04 -5.15
CA THR A 25 -15.69 21.08 -3.89
C THR A 25 -16.91 20.19 -4.03
N ILE A 26 -17.14 19.32 -3.07
CA ILE A 26 -18.28 18.41 -3.03
C ILE A 26 -19.11 18.62 -1.77
N ASP A 27 -20.39 18.33 -1.84
CA ASP A 27 -21.26 18.25 -0.65
C ASP A 27 -21.31 16.81 -0.15
N ALA A 28 -20.68 16.56 0.99
CA ALA A 28 -20.64 15.24 1.60
C ALA A 28 -22.03 14.64 1.93
N ASN A 29 -23.09 15.47 2.03
CA ASN A 29 -24.44 14.96 2.27
C ASN A 29 -25.09 14.33 1.03
N THR A 30 -24.65 14.75 -0.17
CA THR A 30 -25.26 14.33 -1.44
C THR A 30 -24.36 13.47 -2.31
N SER A 31 -23.03 13.52 -2.09
CA SER A 31 -22.06 12.73 -2.85
C SER A 31 -22.14 11.26 -2.52
N SER A 32 -22.06 10.42 -3.54
CA SER A 32 -21.93 8.96 -3.37
C SER A 32 -20.52 8.56 -2.93
N LEU A 33 -20.33 7.31 -2.53
CA LEU A 33 -18.98 6.77 -2.27
C LEU A 33 -18.12 6.78 -3.54
N GLU A 34 -18.71 6.47 -4.69
CA GLU A 34 -18.04 6.49 -6.00
C GLU A 34 -17.54 7.89 -6.35
N ASP A 35 -18.32 8.93 -6.03
CA ASP A 35 -17.89 10.32 -6.24
C ASP A 35 -16.68 10.66 -5.36
N LEU A 36 -16.67 10.22 -4.10
CA LEU A 36 -15.54 10.43 -3.19
C LEU A 36 -14.29 9.71 -3.67
N LEU A 37 -14.42 8.48 -4.16
CA LEU A 37 -13.29 7.66 -4.61
C LEU A 37 -12.61 8.17 -5.89
N GLN A 38 -13.22 9.12 -6.60
CA GLN A 38 -12.56 9.81 -7.72
C GLN A 38 -11.34 10.64 -7.29
N ALA A 39 -11.30 11.06 -6.02
CA ALA A 39 -10.18 11.81 -5.46
C ALA A 39 -9.40 10.95 -4.45
N PRO A 40 -8.06 10.87 -4.54
CA PRO A 40 -7.24 10.13 -3.58
C PRO A 40 -7.14 10.84 -2.23
N VAL A 41 -7.42 12.13 -2.17
CA VAL A 41 -7.36 12.97 -0.96
C VAL A 41 -8.62 13.82 -0.84
N LEU A 42 -9.22 13.80 0.33
CA LEU A 42 -10.25 14.75 0.75
C LEU A 42 -9.65 15.73 1.77
N LEU A 43 -9.90 17.02 1.57
CA LEU A 43 -9.58 18.07 2.54
C LEU A 43 -10.85 18.50 3.26
N VAL A 44 -10.80 18.45 4.60
CA VAL A 44 -11.88 18.92 5.47
C VAL A 44 -11.30 19.92 6.44
N SER A 45 -11.67 21.19 6.32
CA SER A 45 -11.20 22.25 7.21
C SER A 45 -12.34 22.82 8.05
N GLY A 46 -12.03 23.25 9.26
CA GLY A 46 -13.02 23.81 10.17
C GLY A 46 -12.46 24.42 11.44
N THR A 47 -13.31 25.24 12.10
CA THR A 47 -13.01 25.92 13.37
C THR A 47 -13.84 25.39 14.53
N GLU A 48 -14.93 24.68 14.24
CA GLU A 48 -15.89 24.19 15.23
C GLU A 48 -16.00 22.66 15.19
N ALA A 49 -16.66 22.09 16.20
CA ALA A 49 -16.93 20.65 16.22
C ALA A 49 -17.71 20.21 14.97
N ILE A 50 -17.22 19.14 14.37
CA ILE A 50 -17.86 18.55 13.18
C ILE A 50 -19.22 17.99 13.57
N GLN A 51 -20.27 18.46 12.89
CA GLN A 51 -21.59 17.89 12.98
C GLN A 51 -21.86 17.09 11.70
N MET A 52 -21.80 15.76 11.81
CA MET A 52 -21.92 14.86 10.68
C MET A 52 -23.07 13.87 10.92
N LYS A 53 -23.86 13.63 9.88
CA LYS A 53 -24.88 12.58 9.92
C LYS A 53 -24.21 11.20 9.91
N ALA A 54 -24.87 10.21 10.50
CA ALA A 54 -24.34 8.85 10.59
C ALA A 54 -24.05 8.23 9.22
N ASP A 55 -24.90 8.48 8.22
CA ASP A 55 -24.72 7.98 6.85
C ASP A 55 -23.52 8.62 6.14
N VAL A 56 -23.23 9.90 6.42
CA VAL A 56 -22.04 10.59 5.90
C VAL A 56 -20.79 10.06 6.57
N SER A 57 -20.83 9.86 7.90
CA SER A 57 -19.73 9.29 8.66
C SER A 57 -19.35 7.89 8.15
N GLU A 58 -20.35 7.04 7.94
CA GLU A 58 -20.15 5.69 7.43
C GLU A 58 -19.57 5.70 6.00
N ARG A 59 -20.03 6.62 5.15
CA ARG A 59 -19.51 6.78 3.79
C ARG A 59 -18.06 7.24 3.77
N LEU A 60 -17.66 8.15 4.65
CA LEU A 60 -16.27 8.58 4.78
C LEU A 60 -15.39 7.47 5.34
N LYS A 61 -15.91 6.66 6.27
CA LYS A 61 -15.23 5.45 6.74
C LYS A 61 -14.97 4.48 5.58
N GLN A 62 -15.98 4.18 4.77
CA GLN A 62 -15.85 3.33 3.60
C GLN A 62 -14.85 3.90 2.58
N TYR A 63 -14.86 5.22 2.36
CA TYR A 63 -13.88 5.89 1.52
C TYR A 63 -12.45 5.64 1.99
N VAL A 64 -12.20 5.76 3.28
CA VAL A 64 -10.89 5.49 3.88
C VAL A 64 -10.53 4.00 3.79
N GLU A 65 -11.49 3.09 4.05
CA GLU A 65 -11.28 1.64 3.95
C GLU A 65 -10.96 1.19 2.53
N GLN A 66 -11.48 1.89 1.52
CA GLN A 66 -11.19 1.64 0.11
C GLN A 66 -9.96 2.40 -0.43
N GLY A 67 -9.13 2.92 0.45
CA GLY A 67 -7.85 3.51 0.08
C GLY A 67 -7.84 5.03 -0.07
N GLY A 68 -8.95 5.72 0.19
CA GLY A 68 -9.00 7.18 0.28
C GLY A 68 -8.20 7.72 1.47
N CYS A 69 -7.77 8.96 1.38
CA CYS A 69 -7.05 9.67 2.42
C CYS A 69 -7.79 10.94 2.81
N ILE A 70 -7.95 11.21 4.10
CA ILE A 70 -8.59 12.45 4.56
C ILE A 70 -7.56 13.30 5.33
N LEU A 71 -7.40 14.55 4.92
CA LEU A 71 -6.74 15.59 5.70
C LEU A 71 -7.79 16.43 6.42
N PHE A 72 -7.83 16.35 7.73
CA PHE A 72 -8.54 17.28 8.58
C PHE A 72 -7.61 18.43 8.97
N GLU A 73 -8.03 19.64 8.73
CA GLU A 73 -7.26 20.85 9.03
C GLU A 73 -8.04 21.75 9.98
N ALA A 74 -7.46 22.04 11.14
CA ALA A 74 -8.01 23.04 12.03
C ALA A 74 -7.64 24.44 11.54
N GLU A 75 -8.65 25.27 11.26
CA GLU A 75 -8.45 26.69 10.90
C GLU A 75 -8.26 27.59 12.12
N GLY A 76 -7.94 27.02 13.28
CA GLY A 76 -7.66 27.74 14.51
C GLY A 76 -6.15 27.95 14.72
N GLY A 77 -5.80 28.80 15.71
CA GLY A 77 -4.42 28.98 16.12
C GLY A 77 -3.72 30.24 15.60
N ASP A 78 -4.17 30.80 14.49
CA ASP A 78 -3.61 32.03 13.91
C ASP A 78 -4.50 33.26 14.16
N GLY A 79 -5.26 33.25 15.28
CA GLY A 79 -6.25 34.28 15.59
C GLY A 79 -7.64 34.04 14.99
N CYS A 80 -7.86 32.90 14.35
CA CYS A 80 -9.11 32.53 13.71
C CYS A 80 -10.09 31.77 14.61
N GLY A 81 -9.85 31.68 15.91
CA GLY A 81 -10.75 31.06 16.87
C GLY A 81 -10.17 29.82 17.58
N ASP A 82 -10.98 29.20 18.41
CA ASP A 82 -10.64 27.99 19.16
C ASP A 82 -11.06 26.74 18.38
N ALA A 83 -10.10 26.05 17.80
CA ALA A 83 -10.32 24.81 17.07
C ALA A 83 -10.35 23.54 17.95
N SER A 84 -10.33 23.68 19.27
CA SER A 84 -10.33 22.52 20.19
C SER A 84 -11.58 21.64 20.05
N GLY A 85 -12.71 22.24 19.65
CA GLY A 85 -13.94 21.50 19.33
C GLY A 85 -13.78 20.65 18.06
N PHE A 86 -13.13 21.21 17.05
CA PHE A 86 -12.84 20.50 15.81
C PHE A 86 -11.91 19.30 16.06
N GLU A 87 -10.80 19.52 16.76
CA GLU A 87 -9.84 18.46 17.11
C GLU A 87 -10.52 17.31 17.86
N ARG A 88 -11.30 17.62 18.89
CA ARG A 88 -12.02 16.59 19.66
C ARG A 88 -12.98 15.79 18.78
N SER A 89 -13.71 16.44 17.88
CA SER A 89 -14.65 15.75 16.98
C SER A 89 -13.92 14.88 15.96
N VAL A 90 -12.79 15.33 15.40
CA VAL A 90 -11.95 14.51 14.50
C VAL A 90 -11.40 13.29 15.25
N ASN A 91 -10.89 13.49 16.46
CA ASN A 91 -10.37 12.37 17.25
C ASN A 91 -11.47 11.36 17.61
N GLN A 92 -12.68 11.83 17.92
CA GLN A 92 -13.83 10.96 18.19
C GLN A 92 -14.23 10.18 16.93
N LEU A 93 -14.31 10.83 15.77
CA LEU A 93 -14.58 10.15 14.49
C LEU A 93 -13.55 9.04 14.21
N CYS A 94 -12.27 9.33 14.45
CA CYS A 94 -11.22 8.32 14.28
C CYS A 94 -11.42 7.13 15.22
N GLN A 95 -11.73 7.37 16.49
CA GLN A 95 -11.99 6.30 17.45
C GLN A 95 -13.22 5.45 17.06
N ASP A 96 -14.25 6.08 16.53
CA ASP A 96 -15.48 5.40 16.08
C ASP A 96 -15.22 4.56 14.80
N TRP A 97 -14.35 5.04 13.90
CA TRP A 97 -14.01 4.34 12.66
C TRP A 97 -13.01 3.20 12.85
N PHE A 98 -12.09 3.32 13.80
CA PHE A 98 -10.92 2.46 13.95
C PHE A 98 -10.83 1.78 15.33
N GLU A 99 -11.97 1.31 15.86
CA GLU A 99 -12.04 0.48 17.08
C GLU A 99 -11.28 1.08 18.29
N GLY A 100 -11.44 2.38 18.52
CA GLY A 100 -10.84 3.08 19.64
C GLY A 100 -9.43 3.66 19.38
N VAL A 101 -8.92 3.54 18.16
CA VAL A 101 -7.65 4.16 17.78
C VAL A 101 -7.88 5.64 17.48
N GLY A 102 -7.22 6.51 18.24
CA GLY A 102 -7.27 7.95 18.05
C GLY A 102 -6.11 8.51 17.25
N LEU A 103 -6.09 9.84 17.15
CA LEU A 103 -5.00 10.56 16.48
C LEU A 103 -3.68 10.39 17.25
N GLU A 104 -2.64 9.97 16.55
CA GLU A 104 -1.28 9.86 17.09
C GLU A 104 -0.32 10.79 16.34
N ARG A 105 0.66 11.28 17.05
CA ARG A 105 1.72 12.12 16.47
C ARG A 105 2.56 11.31 15.50
N LEU A 106 2.64 11.73 14.23
CA LEU A 106 3.41 11.00 13.22
C LEU A 106 4.92 11.12 13.46
N PRO A 107 5.67 10.00 13.44
CA PRO A 107 7.11 10.03 13.67
C PRO A 107 7.86 10.75 12.53
N LEU A 108 9.05 11.27 12.81
CA LEU A 108 9.88 11.95 11.79
C LEU A 108 10.27 11.08 10.59
N GLY A 109 10.26 9.76 10.76
CA GLY A 109 10.47 8.81 9.65
C GLY A 109 9.24 8.59 8.76
N HIS A 110 8.10 9.22 9.07
CA HIS A 110 6.90 9.08 8.27
C HIS A 110 7.06 9.81 6.92
N PRO A 111 6.56 9.24 5.80
CA PRO A 111 6.68 9.86 4.47
C PRO A 111 6.10 11.26 4.34
N ILE A 112 5.15 11.66 5.20
CA ILE A 112 4.63 13.04 5.23
C ILE A 112 5.75 14.09 5.34
N TRP A 113 6.89 13.72 5.94
CA TRP A 113 8.04 14.60 6.12
C TRP A 113 9.05 14.51 4.97
N SER A 114 8.88 13.58 4.01
CA SER A 114 9.91 13.32 3.00
C SER A 114 9.43 12.67 1.70
N ALA A 115 8.12 12.52 1.47
CA ALA A 115 7.63 11.82 0.28
C ALA A 115 8.09 12.46 -1.04
N GLN A 116 8.01 13.77 -1.15
CA GLN A 116 8.50 14.55 -2.30
C GLN A 116 9.62 15.50 -1.86
N HIS A 117 9.47 16.14 -0.72
CA HIS A 117 10.42 17.10 -0.18
C HIS A 117 10.74 16.79 1.28
N LYS A 118 12.01 16.90 1.66
CA LYS A 118 12.38 16.80 3.06
C LYS A 118 11.93 18.06 3.79
N VAL A 119 11.10 17.89 4.81
CA VAL A 119 10.55 18.97 5.64
C VAL A 119 10.91 18.74 7.10
N ASP A 120 11.45 19.79 7.75
CA ASP A 120 11.57 19.84 9.19
C ASP A 120 10.26 20.44 9.74
N PRO A 121 9.51 19.74 10.60
CA PRO A 121 8.27 20.27 11.17
C PRO A 121 8.48 21.60 11.92
N THR A 122 9.65 21.82 12.52
CA THR A 122 9.97 23.06 13.24
C THR A 122 10.06 24.28 12.33
N ALA A 123 10.23 24.08 11.03
CA ALA A 123 10.24 25.17 10.04
C ALA A 123 8.85 25.85 9.91
N ILE A 124 7.76 25.17 10.23
CA ILE A 124 6.41 25.78 10.26
C ILE A 124 6.18 26.49 11.57
N GLY A 125 6.65 25.94 12.67
CA GLY A 125 6.55 26.51 13.99
C GLY A 125 6.93 25.50 15.07
N PRO A 126 7.33 25.96 16.26
CA PRO A 126 7.87 25.07 17.30
C PRO A 126 6.86 24.04 17.84
N GLU A 127 5.57 24.34 17.71
CA GLU A 127 4.48 23.47 18.16
C GLU A 127 3.74 22.78 17.01
N PHE A 128 4.16 23.02 15.77
CA PHE A 128 3.51 22.39 14.63
C PHE A 128 3.85 20.91 14.54
N TRP A 129 2.84 20.09 14.30
CA TRP A 129 3.00 18.68 14.03
C TRP A 129 1.84 18.13 13.20
N VAL A 130 2.09 17.08 12.46
CA VAL A 130 1.04 16.30 11.79
C VAL A 130 0.71 15.09 12.63
N TYR A 131 -0.57 14.90 12.88
CA TYR A 131 -1.12 13.72 13.54
C TYR A 131 -1.80 12.84 12.50
N GLY A 132 -1.99 11.57 12.82
CA GLY A 132 -2.69 10.68 11.91
C GLY A 132 -3.19 9.40 12.57
N VAL A 133 -4.03 8.69 11.85
CA VAL A 133 -4.49 7.35 12.20
C VAL A 133 -4.06 6.38 11.12
N GLN A 134 -3.41 5.32 11.56
CA GLN A 134 -3.03 4.21 10.69
C GLN A 134 -4.26 3.33 10.44
N ALA A 135 -4.63 3.18 9.18
CA ALA A 135 -5.59 2.18 8.75
C ALA A 135 -4.85 1.13 7.92
N CYS A 136 -4.66 -0.04 8.49
CA CYS A 136 -3.88 -1.09 7.86
C CYS A 136 -2.41 -0.67 7.64
N CYS A 137 -1.93 -0.62 6.42
CA CYS A 137 -0.53 -0.33 6.09
C CYS A 137 -0.24 1.15 5.75
N ARG A 138 -1.23 2.02 5.87
CA ARG A 138 -1.08 3.43 5.54
C ARG A 138 -1.74 4.33 6.56
N THR A 139 -1.26 5.56 6.66
CA THR A 139 -1.99 6.62 7.35
C THR A 139 -3.16 7.04 6.48
N ALA A 140 -4.36 6.82 6.94
CA ALA A 140 -5.58 7.05 6.20
C ALA A 140 -6.25 8.38 6.55
N VAL A 141 -6.06 8.81 7.79
CA VAL A 141 -6.51 10.11 8.29
C VAL A 141 -5.30 10.89 8.77
N PHE A 142 -5.19 12.12 8.28
CA PHE A 142 -4.24 13.11 8.77
C PHE A 142 -5.00 14.22 9.46
N TYR A 143 -4.39 14.77 10.50
CA TYR A 143 -4.88 15.95 11.19
C TYR A 143 -3.75 16.95 11.41
N VAL A 144 -4.03 18.21 11.12
CA VAL A 144 -3.11 19.34 11.42
C VAL A 144 -3.82 20.37 12.29
N PRO A 145 -3.20 20.76 13.43
CA PRO A 145 -3.80 21.69 14.38
C PRO A 145 -3.70 23.17 13.96
N GLN A 146 -3.01 23.44 12.85
CA GLN A 146 -2.80 24.77 12.28
C GLN A 146 -3.10 24.77 10.79
N SER A 147 -3.62 25.88 10.29
CA SER A 147 -4.02 25.99 8.89
C SER A 147 -2.82 25.90 7.92
N LEU A 148 -2.78 24.84 7.13
CA LEU A 148 -1.92 24.72 5.96
C LEU A 148 -2.49 25.51 4.78
N SER A 149 -3.81 25.52 4.62
CA SER A 149 -4.50 26.26 3.54
C SER A 149 -4.16 27.75 3.57
N CYS A 150 -4.04 28.34 4.75
CA CYS A 150 -3.57 29.71 4.93
C CYS A 150 -2.16 29.90 4.34
N ARG A 151 -1.25 28.97 4.62
CA ARG A 151 0.12 29.02 4.08
C ARG A 151 0.15 28.83 2.58
N TRP A 152 -0.67 27.94 2.05
CA TRP A 152 -0.78 27.73 0.61
C TRP A 152 -1.29 28.98 -0.11
N GLU A 153 -2.28 29.66 0.46
CA GLU A 153 -2.83 30.92 -0.10
C GLU A 153 -1.80 32.05 -0.09
N TYR A 154 -0.98 32.14 0.97
CA TYR A 154 0.09 33.14 1.05
C TYR A 154 1.29 32.85 0.14
N GLY A 155 1.47 31.63 -0.34
CA GLY A 155 2.58 31.25 -1.19
C GLY A 155 2.75 32.16 -2.38
N ASP A 156 1.70 32.38 -3.14
CA ASP A 156 1.71 33.22 -4.34
C ASP A 156 2.01 34.70 -4.01
N LEU A 157 1.47 35.22 -2.90
CA LEU A 157 1.66 36.60 -2.49
C LEU A 157 3.08 36.91 -2.02
N LEU A 158 3.75 35.96 -1.38
CA LEU A 158 5.11 36.14 -0.85
C LEU A 158 6.17 35.99 -1.95
N PHE A 159 5.97 35.10 -2.89
CA PHE A 159 6.91 34.89 -4.00
C PHE A 159 6.87 35.99 -5.04
N HIS A 160 5.69 36.60 -5.28
CA HIS A 160 5.55 37.64 -6.31
C HIS A 160 5.75 39.07 -5.81
N ARG A 161 5.68 39.34 -4.51
CA ARG A 161 5.69 40.73 -4.00
C ARG A 161 6.85 41.09 -3.09
N ASP A 162 7.78 40.19 -2.87
CA ASP A 162 8.93 40.38 -1.95
C ASP A 162 8.55 40.92 -0.56
N ARG A 163 7.31 40.58 -0.12
CA ARG A 163 6.76 40.97 1.18
C ARG A 163 6.85 39.80 2.15
N GLY A 164 7.44 40.05 3.28
CA GLY A 164 7.58 39.07 4.37
C GLY A 164 9.04 38.82 4.74
N GLY A 165 9.31 38.62 6.03
CA GLY A 165 10.63 38.23 6.51
C GLY A 165 10.99 36.79 6.06
N GLU A 166 12.26 36.46 6.13
CA GLU A 166 12.80 35.15 5.76
C GLU A 166 12.08 34.01 6.49
N GLN A 167 11.81 34.17 7.78
CA GLN A 167 11.10 33.20 8.60
C GLN A 167 9.67 32.89 8.07
N LEU A 168 8.92 33.91 7.64
CA LEU A 168 7.58 33.69 7.11
C LEU A 168 7.63 32.94 5.77
N ARG A 169 8.63 33.24 4.94
CA ARG A 169 8.84 32.50 3.67
C ARG A 169 9.16 31.04 3.90
N GLU A 170 10.01 30.75 4.89
CA GLU A 170 10.34 29.36 5.28
C GLU A 170 9.10 28.62 5.78
N GLN A 171 8.27 29.24 6.61
CA GLN A 171 7.02 28.65 7.12
C GLN A 171 6.04 28.32 5.99
N VAL A 172 5.85 29.25 5.06
CA VAL A 172 4.96 29.07 3.90
C VAL A 172 5.48 27.97 3.01
N GLN A 173 6.77 27.97 2.69
CA GLN A 173 7.38 26.95 1.85
C GLN A 173 7.29 25.56 2.50
N ALA A 174 7.52 25.46 3.80
CA ALA A 174 7.38 24.21 4.53
C ALA A 174 5.92 23.71 4.50
N GLY A 175 4.94 24.61 4.65
CA GLY A 175 3.51 24.26 4.54
C GLY A 175 3.13 23.74 3.14
N ILE A 176 3.62 24.38 2.07
CA ILE A 176 3.43 23.92 0.69
C ILE A 176 4.04 22.52 0.51
N ARG A 177 5.28 22.31 0.92
CA ARG A 177 5.96 21.02 0.81
C ARG A 177 5.26 19.89 1.58
N ILE A 178 4.63 20.18 2.71
CA ILE A 178 3.79 19.18 3.42
C ILE A 178 2.56 18.84 2.59
N GLY A 179 1.91 19.82 1.97
CA GLY A 179 0.79 19.56 1.06
C GLY A 179 1.20 18.68 -0.12
N GLU A 180 2.33 18.96 -0.75
CA GLU A 180 2.89 18.16 -1.83
C GLU A 180 3.26 16.73 -1.38
N ASN A 181 3.89 16.60 -0.21
CA ASN A 181 4.20 15.30 0.38
C ASN A 181 2.94 14.48 0.67
N LEU A 182 1.86 15.12 1.14
CA LEU A 182 0.57 14.47 1.37
C LEU A 182 -0.02 13.92 0.07
N ILE A 183 -0.04 14.73 -0.99
CA ILE A 183 -0.55 14.31 -2.30
C ILE A 183 0.33 13.20 -2.86
N ALA A 184 1.66 13.32 -2.77
CA ALA A 184 2.60 12.29 -3.20
C ALA A 184 2.39 10.97 -2.44
N TYR A 185 2.24 11.04 -1.13
CA TYR A 185 1.95 9.88 -0.28
C TYR A 185 0.62 9.23 -0.66
N ALA A 186 -0.46 9.99 -0.75
CA ALA A 186 -1.79 9.48 -1.05
C ALA A 186 -1.90 8.88 -2.46
N THR A 187 -1.16 9.42 -3.43
CA THR A 187 -1.15 8.93 -4.82
C THR A 187 -0.11 7.86 -5.08
N GLY A 188 0.73 7.51 -4.07
CA GLY A 188 1.83 6.56 -4.22
C GLY A 188 2.97 7.07 -5.10
N ARG A 189 3.10 8.39 -5.26
CA ARG A 189 4.21 9.04 -5.98
C ARG A 189 5.41 9.35 -5.09
N GLU A 190 5.54 8.69 -3.95
CA GLU A 190 6.71 8.88 -3.09
C GLU A 190 8.00 8.73 -3.88
N LEU A 191 8.97 9.59 -3.54
CA LEU A 191 10.28 9.73 -4.17
C LEU A 191 10.72 8.50 -4.98
N LYS A 192 10.58 8.60 -6.26
CA LYS A 192 11.24 7.72 -7.23
C LYS A 192 12.75 7.63 -6.99
N ASP A 193 13.38 8.67 -6.46
CA ASP A 193 14.84 8.75 -6.29
C ASP A 193 15.43 7.74 -5.29
N LYS A 194 14.66 7.20 -4.36
CA LYS A 194 15.12 6.08 -3.51
C LYS A 194 14.78 4.71 -4.09
N LEU A 195 13.89 4.67 -5.07
CA LEU A 195 13.48 3.45 -5.78
C LEU A 195 13.81 3.50 -7.29
N GLU A 196 14.27 4.62 -7.80
CA GLU A 196 14.83 4.75 -9.16
C GLU A 196 16.26 4.23 -9.27
N GLN A 197 16.68 3.34 -8.42
CA GLN A 197 17.35 2.21 -8.97
C GLN A 197 16.31 1.27 -9.59
N ARG A 198 15.45 1.81 -10.46
CA ARG A 198 14.98 1.02 -11.57
C ARG A 198 16.24 0.39 -12.14
N THR A 199 16.25 -0.92 -12.27
CA THR A 199 17.01 -1.52 -13.36
C THR A 199 16.51 -0.78 -14.59
N ILE A 200 17.25 0.24 -15.01
CA ILE A 200 17.03 0.92 -16.28
C ILE A 200 17.27 -0.19 -17.28
N LEU A 201 16.19 -0.80 -17.73
CA LEU A 201 16.28 -1.53 -18.99
C LEU A 201 16.75 -0.48 -19.99
N PRO A 202 17.88 -0.69 -20.68
CA PRO A 202 18.40 0.30 -21.60
C PRO A 202 17.28 0.75 -22.52
N GLU A 203 17.06 2.06 -22.65
CA GLU A 203 16.17 2.63 -23.65
C GLU A 203 16.60 2.06 -25.00
N GLY A 204 15.80 1.18 -25.58
CA GLY A 204 16.10 0.55 -26.87
C GLY A 204 15.57 -0.87 -27.05
N LEU A 205 15.04 -1.51 -26.03
CA LEU A 205 14.41 -2.81 -26.17
C LEU A 205 12.90 -2.69 -26.45
N VAL A 206 12.55 -1.97 -27.50
CA VAL A 206 11.30 -2.16 -28.24
C VAL A 206 11.57 -3.30 -29.24
N GLY A 207 11.44 -4.53 -28.80
CA GLY A 207 11.64 -5.72 -29.59
C GLY A 207 12.08 -6.84 -28.67
N ASP A 208 11.28 -7.89 -28.59
CA ASP A 208 11.47 -9.12 -27.80
C ASP A 208 12.00 -8.89 -26.38
N ALA A 209 11.14 -9.08 -25.39
CA ALA A 209 11.54 -9.05 -23.98
C ALA A 209 12.81 -9.91 -23.81
N PRO A 210 13.85 -9.42 -23.08
CA PRO A 210 15.04 -10.22 -22.84
C PRO A 210 14.63 -11.60 -22.35
N ARG A 211 15.16 -12.66 -22.90
CA ARG A 211 14.78 -14.06 -22.58
C ARG A 211 14.94 -14.44 -21.10
N ASP A 212 15.53 -13.56 -20.29
CA ASP A 212 15.85 -13.77 -18.89
C ASP A 212 14.96 -12.94 -17.93
N VAL A 213 13.87 -12.33 -18.39
CA VAL A 213 12.98 -11.53 -17.54
C VAL A 213 11.80 -12.37 -17.09
N VAL A 214 11.66 -12.60 -15.80
CA VAL A 214 10.52 -13.30 -15.21
C VAL A 214 9.38 -12.32 -14.97
N GLN A 215 8.24 -12.57 -15.63
CA GLN A 215 7.03 -11.80 -15.44
C GLN A 215 6.36 -12.19 -14.11
N VAL A 216 5.89 -11.20 -13.37
CA VAL A 216 5.11 -11.39 -12.15
C VAL A 216 3.95 -10.41 -12.19
N ALA A 217 2.79 -10.81 -11.70
CA ALA A 217 1.64 -9.92 -11.71
C ALA A 217 0.85 -9.99 -10.40
N MET A 218 0.12 -8.93 -10.13
CA MET A 218 -0.91 -8.88 -9.11
C MET A 218 -2.26 -9.08 -9.79
N LEU A 219 -3.13 -9.90 -9.19
CA LEU A 219 -4.49 -10.09 -9.68
C LEU A 219 -5.34 -8.87 -9.36
N SER A 220 -6.10 -8.39 -10.33
CA SER A 220 -7.18 -7.43 -10.11
C SER A 220 -8.34 -8.15 -9.42
N LEU A 221 -8.57 -7.85 -8.16
CA LEU A 221 -9.59 -8.46 -7.34
C LEU A 221 -10.34 -7.40 -6.55
N ASP A 222 -11.65 -7.42 -6.60
CA ASP A 222 -12.50 -6.54 -5.76
C ASP A 222 -12.67 -7.14 -4.35
N ALA A 223 -11.57 -7.17 -3.63
CA ALA A 223 -11.50 -7.70 -2.26
C ALA A 223 -10.77 -6.75 -1.30
N GLY A 224 -10.71 -5.46 -1.61
CA GLY A 224 -9.85 -4.52 -0.90
C GLY A 224 -8.36 -4.82 -1.18
N GLY A 225 -7.45 -4.13 -0.50
CA GLY A 225 -6.01 -4.36 -0.69
C GLY A 225 -5.33 -3.25 -1.48
N GLN A 226 -6.08 -2.26 -1.94
CA GLN A 226 -5.54 -1.07 -2.63
C GLN A 226 -4.54 -0.30 -1.76
N GLU A 227 -4.61 -0.49 -0.44
CA GLU A 227 -3.67 0.06 0.54
C GLU A 227 -2.25 -0.48 0.37
N ALA A 228 -2.10 -1.66 -0.24
CA ALA A 228 -0.83 -2.35 -0.41
C ALA A 228 -0.47 -2.58 -1.90
N ARG A 229 -0.86 -1.67 -2.78
CA ARG A 229 -0.65 -1.79 -4.23
C ARG A 229 0.83 -1.79 -4.66
N ARG A 230 1.73 -1.24 -3.82
CA ARG A 230 3.18 -1.24 -4.08
C ARG A 230 3.89 -2.46 -3.50
N ALA A 231 3.17 -3.37 -2.85
CA ALA A 231 3.76 -4.56 -2.24
C ALA A 231 4.56 -5.38 -3.25
N LEU A 232 4.02 -5.62 -4.45
CA LEU A 232 4.70 -6.38 -5.50
C LEU A 232 5.93 -5.63 -6.06
N PRO A 233 5.85 -4.36 -6.51
CA PRO A 233 7.03 -3.60 -6.94
C PRO A 233 8.13 -3.54 -5.88
N ASN A 234 7.77 -3.32 -4.61
CA ASN A 234 8.75 -3.27 -3.52
C ASN A 234 9.37 -4.65 -3.26
N ALA A 235 8.59 -5.73 -3.29
CA ALA A 235 9.12 -7.09 -3.21
C ALA A 235 10.12 -7.37 -4.34
N MET A 236 9.76 -7.01 -5.58
CA MET A 236 10.64 -7.17 -6.74
C MET A 236 11.97 -6.43 -6.57
N ALA A 237 11.93 -5.17 -6.10
CA ALA A 237 13.13 -4.38 -5.85
C ALA A 237 14.03 -5.02 -4.78
N LEU A 238 13.43 -5.53 -3.68
CA LEU A 238 14.17 -6.20 -2.61
C LEU A 238 14.77 -7.53 -3.06
N ILE A 239 14.07 -8.30 -3.88
CA ILE A 239 14.54 -9.58 -4.44
C ILE A 239 15.67 -9.33 -5.45
N ALA A 240 15.49 -8.40 -6.39
CA ALA A 240 16.51 -8.06 -7.39
C ALA A 240 17.80 -7.52 -6.78
N ALA A 241 17.73 -6.90 -5.60
CA ALA A 241 18.93 -6.47 -4.86
C ALA A 241 19.73 -7.64 -4.27
N ARG A 242 19.14 -8.85 -4.16
CA ARG A 242 19.75 -10.02 -3.53
C ARG A 242 20.19 -11.08 -4.52
N ILE A 243 19.42 -11.29 -5.55
CA ILE A 243 19.72 -12.30 -6.58
C ILE A 243 19.77 -11.66 -7.97
N PRO A 244 20.67 -12.12 -8.85
CA PRO A 244 20.83 -11.56 -10.19
C PRO A 244 19.70 -12.06 -11.12
N ILE A 245 18.48 -11.61 -10.89
CA ILE A 245 17.33 -11.94 -11.68
C ILE A 245 16.60 -10.67 -12.13
N SER A 246 16.20 -10.63 -13.39
CA SER A 246 15.39 -9.55 -13.91
C SER A 246 13.92 -9.88 -13.71
N LEU A 247 13.20 -8.99 -13.03
CA LEU A 247 11.77 -9.11 -12.76
C LEU A 247 11.03 -7.98 -13.46
N ALA A 248 9.90 -8.30 -14.07
CA ALA A 248 8.99 -7.30 -14.63
C ALA A 248 7.55 -7.56 -14.18
N SER A 249 6.76 -6.51 -14.10
CA SER A 249 5.32 -6.61 -13.85
C SER A 249 4.57 -5.61 -14.72
N PRO A 250 3.33 -5.90 -15.10
CA PRO A 250 2.43 -4.91 -15.67
C PRO A 250 2.25 -3.71 -14.73
N ASP A 251 2.02 -2.53 -15.29
CA ASP A 251 1.78 -1.30 -14.52
C ASP A 251 0.48 -1.35 -13.70
N GLN A 252 -0.47 -2.17 -14.15
CA GLN A 252 -1.76 -2.38 -13.50
C GLN A 252 -1.95 -3.87 -13.17
N PRO A 253 -2.73 -4.19 -12.11
CA PRO A 253 -3.14 -5.56 -11.84
C PRO A 253 -3.83 -6.20 -13.05
N VAL A 254 -3.59 -7.49 -13.27
CA VAL A 254 -4.15 -8.26 -14.38
C VAL A 254 -5.49 -8.88 -14.01
N SER A 255 -6.42 -8.97 -14.95
CA SER A 255 -7.65 -9.75 -14.79
C SER A 255 -7.45 -11.22 -15.18
N LEU A 256 -8.30 -12.11 -14.65
CA LEU A 256 -8.21 -13.56 -14.94
C LEU A 256 -8.43 -13.90 -16.41
N ASP A 257 -9.19 -13.10 -17.14
CA ASP A 257 -9.47 -13.25 -18.57
C ASP A 257 -8.42 -12.56 -19.46
N SER A 258 -7.42 -11.91 -18.87
CA SER A 258 -6.36 -11.24 -19.60
C SER A 258 -5.44 -12.24 -20.33
N GLN A 259 -5.16 -11.98 -21.59
CA GLN A 259 -4.15 -12.74 -22.33
C GLN A 259 -2.76 -12.62 -21.70
N GLN A 260 -2.48 -11.51 -20.99
CA GLN A 260 -1.21 -11.32 -20.29
C GLN A 260 -0.97 -12.36 -19.20
N LEU A 261 -2.03 -12.97 -18.64
CA LEU A 261 -1.91 -14.00 -17.61
C LEU A 261 -1.16 -15.24 -18.10
N ASN A 262 -1.23 -15.53 -19.41
CA ASN A 262 -0.52 -16.66 -20.00
C ASN A 262 1.01 -16.53 -19.94
N ASP A 263 1.51 -15.29 -19.90
CA ASP A 263 2.94 -14.99 -19.88
C ASP A 263 3.49 -14.74 -18.45
N VAL A 264 2.63 -14.88 -17.45
CA VAL A 264 2.95 -14.61 -16.03
C VAL A 264 3.07 -15.92 -15.26
N PRO A 265 4.27 -16.40 -14.94
CA PRO A 265 4.44 -17.63 -14.15
C PRO A 265 4.09 -17.50 -12.67
N PHE A 266 4.01 -16.27 -12.15
CA PHE A 266 3.71 -16.01 -10.75
C PHE A 266 2.65 -14.93 -10.59
N LEU A 267 1.54 -15.30 -9.96
CA LEU A 267 0.38 -14.45 -9.70
C LEU A 267 0.22 -14.21 -8.21
N TRP A 268 0.22 -12.94 -7.80
CA TRP A 268 -0.05 -12.54 -6.44
C TRP A 268 -1.51 -12.12 -6.29
N ILE A 269 -2.22 -12.74 -5.37
CA ILE A 269 -3.60 -12.46 -5.01
C ILE A 269 -3.63 -11.94 -3.59
N HIS A 270 -4.01 -10.69 -3.40
CA HIS A 270 -4.14 -10.14 -2.07
C HIS A 270 -5.47 -9.40 -1.89
N GLY A 271 -5.90 -9.27 -0.65
CA GLY A 271 -7.13 -8.58 -0.33
C GLY A 271 -7.37 -8.52 1.18
N ARG A 272 -8.44 -7.81 1.54
CA ARG A 272 -8.80 -7.55 2.93
C ARG A 272 -10.24 -7.95 3.24
N THR A 273 -11.14 -7.95 2.25
CA THR A 273 -12.56 -8.25 2.42
C THR A 273 -12.92 -9.63 1.89
N ASP A 274 -14.11 -10.09 2.20
CA ASP A 274 -14.67 -11.29 1.62
C ASP A 274 -14.87 -11.12 0.11
N PHE A 275 -14.68 -12.17 -0.64
CA PHE A 275 -14.87 -12.19 -2.10
C PHE A 275 -15.35 -13.58 -2.57
N SER A 276 -15.82 -13.64 -3.79
CA SER A 276 -16.17 -14.89 -4.44
C SER A 276 -15.89 -14.81 -5.94
N TRP A 277 -15.44 -15.92 -6.55
CA TRP A 277 -15.32 -16.06 -7.98
C TRP A 277 -16.52 -16.81 -8.57
N ASN A 278 -16.89 -16.44 -9.76
CA ASN A 278 -17.85 -17.23 -10.54
C ASN A 278 -17.16 -18.47 -11.15
N GLU A 279 -17.95 -19.40 -11.72
CA GLU A 279 -17.41 -20.65 -12.25
C GLU A 279 -16.43 -20.45 -13.41
N THR A 280 -16.62 -19.39 -14.21
CA THR A 280 -15.71 -19.06 -15.30
C THR A 280 -14.34 -18.61 -14.77
N GLU A 281 -14.34 -17.76 -13.75
CA GLU A 281 -13.12 -17.29 -13.09
C GLU A 281 -12.38 -18.43 -12.40
N ARG A 282 -13.09 -19.32 -11.69
CA ARG A 282 -12.50 -20.51 -11.09
C ARG A 282 -11.88 -21.43 -12.15
N LYS A 283 -12.56 -21.59 -13.30
CA LYS A 283 -12.00 -22.37 -14.39
C LYS A 283 -10.71 -21.75 -14.94
N LEU A 284 -10.69 -20.43 -15.18
CA LEU A 284 -9.49 -19.73 -15.67
C LEU A 284 -8.32 -19.88 -14.67
N LEU A 285 -8.59 -19.76 -13.38
CA LEU A 285 -7.57 -19.92 -12.34
C LEU A 285 -7.07 -21.36 -12.26
N ARG A 286 -7.96 -22.34 -12.40
CA ARG A 286 -7.60 -23.77 -12.48
C ARG A 286 -6.72 -24.05 -13.71
N ASP A 287 -7.10 -23.57 -14.87
CA ASP A 287 -6.34 -23.70 -16.10
C ASP A 287 -4.94 -23.05 -15.98
N TYR A 288 -4.88 -21.89 -15.33
CA TYR A 288 -3.62 -21.20 -15.02
C TYR A 288 -2.68 -22.05 -14.15
N VAL A 289 -3.17 -22.61 -13.06
CA VAL A 289 -2.37 -23.48 -12.17
C VAL A 289 -1.97 -24.77 -12.88
N GLN A 290 -2.86 -25.38 -13.64
CA GLN A 290 -2.59 -26.60 -14.41
C GLN A 290 -1.56 -26.38 -15.53
N SER A 291 -1.47 -25.16 -16.05
CA SER A 291 -0.43 -24.79 -17.03
C SER A 291 0.94 -24.52 -16.39
N GLY A 292 1.05 -24.59 -15.07
CA GLY A 292 2.29 -24.40 -14.31
C GLY A 292 2.43 -23.04 -13.63
N GLY A 293 1.37 -22.23 -13.63
CA GLY A 293 1.34 -20.97 -12.88
C GLY A 293 1.36 -21.20 -11.37
N ILE A 294 2.05 -20.32 -10.66
CA ILE A 294 2.14 -20.32 -9.19
C ILE A 294 1.30 -19.17 -8.63
N ILE A 295 0.51 -19.45 -7.61
CA ILE A 295 -0.29 -18.46 -6.90
C ILE A 295 0.30 -18.21 -5.52
N LEU A 296 0.45 -16.92 -5.16
CA LEU A 296 0.65 -16.49 -3.77
C LEU A 296 -0.57 -15.71 -3.30
N GLY A 297 -1.32 -16.24 -2.35
CA GLY A 297 -2.35 -15.53 -1.61
C GLY A 297 -1.77 -14.83 -0.39
N SER A 298 -2.20 -13.60 -0.09
CA SER A 298 -1.80 -12.87 1.11
C SER A 298 -2.97 -12.08 1.69
N ALA A 299 -3.29 -12.33 2.96
CA ALA A 299 -4.31 -11.57 3.67
C ALA A 299 -3.74 -10.22 4.11
N VAL A 300 -4.18 -9.13 3.47
CA VAL A 300 -3.77 -7.76 3.83
C VAL A 300 -4.20 -7.48 5.26
N CYS A 301 -3.28 -6.98 6.09
CA CYS A 301 -3.46 -6.82 7.54
C CYS A 301 -3.87 -8.11 8.29
N GLY A 302 -3.56 -9.28 7.76
CA GLY A 302 -3.97 -10.55 8.37
C GLY A 302 -5.50 -10.72 8.45
N SER A 303 -6.23 -10.19 7.47
CA SER A 303 -7.69 -10.21 7.46
C SER A 303 -8.25 -11.63 7.49
N LYS A 304 -9.09 -11.88 8.50
CA LYS A 304 -9.80 -13.15 8.60
C LYS A 304 -10.84 -13.32 7.49
N ALA A 305 -11.54 -12.24 7.11
CA ALA A 305 -12.55 -12.28 6.05
C ALA A 305 -11.94 -12.74 4.72
N PHE A 306 -10.82 -12.12 4.33
CA PHE A 306 -10.09 -12.55 3.14
C PHE A 306 -9.53 -13.95 3.27
N SER A 307 -8.97 -14.31 4.42
CA SER A 307 -8.40 -15.64 4.65
C SER A 307 -9.44 -16.75 4.52
N ASP A 308 -10.62 -16.55 5.07
CA ASP A 308 -11.73 -17.52 4.98
C ASP A 308 -12.25 -17.60 3.53
N ALA A 309 -12.37 -16.46 2.84
CA ALA A 309 -12.75 -16.41 1.43
C ALA A 309 -11.72 -17.11 0.54
N PHE A 310 -10.44 -16.81 0.70
CA PHE A 310 -9.38 -17.43 -0.11
C PHE A 310 -9.35 -18.95 0.04
N ARG A 311 -9.48 -19.47 1.27
CA ARG A 311 -9.55 -20.92 1.50
C ARG A 311 -10.78 -21.56 0.87
N ARG A 312 -11.95 -20.91 0.98
CA ARG A 312 -13.20 -21.36 0.35
C ARG A 312 -13.06 -21.40 -1.17
N GLU A 313 -12.59 -20.32 -1.77
CA GLU A 313 -12.46 -20.22 -3.22
C GLU A 313 -11.39 -21.18 -3.78
N MET A 314 -10.29 -21.40 -3.05
CA MET A 314 -9.31 -22.40 -3.43
C MET A 314 -9.86 -23.83 -3.34
N ALA A 315 -10.65 -24.15 -2.32
CA ALA A 315 -11.28 -25.47 -2.19
C ALA A 315 -12.28 -25.76 -3.34
N GLU A 316 -12.99 -24.74 -3.82
CA GLU A 316 -13.89 -24.86 -4.98
C GLU A 316 -13.14 -24.87 -6.31
N THR A 317 -12.01 -24.14 -6.40
CA THR A 317 -11.19 -24.10 -7.62
C THR A 317 -10.37 -25.36 -7.80
N LEU A 318 -9.79 -25.90 -6.74
CA LEU A 318 -8.89 -27.05 -6.73
C LEU A 318 -9.35 -28.09 -5.70
N PRO A 319 -10.49 -28.76 -5.93
CA PRO A 319 -11.09 -29.66 -4.95
C PRO A 319 -10.20 -30.87 -4.60
N ASP A 320 -9.35 -31.29 -5.51
CA ASP A 320 -8.41 -32.41 -5.31
C ASP A 320 -7.08 -31.98 -4.70
N ALA A 321 -6.86 -30.67 -4.50
CA ALA A 321 -5.63 -30.08 -3.96
C ALA A 321 -5.93 -29.10 -2.81
N PRO A 322 -6.37 -29.57 -1.63
CA PRO A 322 -6.73 -28.69 -0.53
C PRO A 322 -5.51 -27.98 0.04
N LEU A 323 -5.73 -26.73 0.49
CA LEU A 323 -4.72 -25.98 1.26
C LEU A 323 -4.45 -26.69 2.58
N GLN A 324 -3.18 -26.88 2.89
CA GLN A 324 -2.70 -27.49 4.14
C GLN A 324 -1.57 -26.68 4.76
N ALA A 325 -1.42 -26.75 6.08
CA ALA A 325 -0.34 -26.05 6.77
C ALA A 325 1.04 -26.51 6.26
N MET A 326 1.93 -25.56 6.05
CA MET A 326 3.27 -25.84 5.53
C MET A 326 4.15 -26.44 6.62
N PRO A 327 4.68 -27.66 6.46
CA PRO A 327 5.52 -28.31 7.47
C PRO A 327 6.94 -27.70 7.50
N GLU A 328 7.60 -27.78 8.64
CA GLU A 328 8.96 -27.24 8.84
C GLU A 328 10.02 -27.80 7.88
N ASN A 329 9.81 -29.00 7.38
CA ASN A 329 10.72 -29.65 6.43
C ASN A 329 10.40 -29.34 4.97
N HIS A 330 9.38 -28.50 4.71
CA HIS A 330 9.05 -28.09 3.32
C HIS A 330 10.24 -27.39 2.67
N PRO A 331 10.55 -27.65 1.39
CA PRO A 331 11.69 -27.04 0.70
C PRO A 331 11.68 -25.51 0.73
N ALA A 332 10.52 -24.86 0.62
CA ALA A 332 10.40 -23.41 0.72
C ALA A 332 10.77 -22.85 2.10
N ILE A 333 10.62 -23.63 3.19
CA ILE A 333 11.00 -23.21 4.54
C ILE A 333 12.52 -23.36 4.76
N ARG A 334 13.11 -24.39 4.21
CA ARG A 334 14.56 -24.70 4.35
C ARG A 334 15.37 -24.21 3.17
N ALA A 335 14.87 -23.30 2.40
CA ALA A 335 15.37 -22.84 1.13
C ALA A 335 16.82 -23.25 0.85
N THR A 336 17.02 -24.16 -0.09
CA THR A 336 18.34 -24.50 -0.64
C THR A 336 18.99 -23.31 -1.36
N GLY A 337 18.27 -22.22 -1.53
CA GLY A 337 18.72 -20.96 -2.16
C GLY A 337 19.27 -19.90 -1.21
N GLY A 338 19.47 -20.19 0.06
CA GLY A 338 20.17 -19.29 0.97
C GLY A 338 19.38 -18.72 2.14
N PHE A 339 18.05 -18.92 2.24
CA PHE A 339 17.27 -18.44 3.39
C PHE A 339 16.72 -19.59 4.23
N ASP A 340 16.91 -19.46 5.53
CA ASP A 340 16.23 -20.28 6.51
C ASP A 340 15.02 -19.52 7.05
N LEU A 341 13.83 -19.85 6.56
CA LEU A 341 12.58 -19.21 6.99
C LEU A 341 12.09 -19.68 8.37
N ARG A 342 12.75 -20.62 9.04
CA ARG A 342 12.36 -21.07 10.38
C ARG A 342 12.45 -19.99 11.45
N ASN A 343 13.15 -18.89 11.17
CA ASN A 343 13.42 -17.82 12.10
C ASN A 343 13.01 -16.45 11.56
N VAL A 344 11.82 -16.34 10.97
CA VAL A 344 11.29 -15.04 10.52
C VAL A 344 10.71 -14.24 11.69
N THR A 345 10.77 -12.94 11.60
CA THR A 345 10.17 -12.01 12.56
C THR A 345 8.69 -11.85 12.28
N ILE A 346 7.87 -12.31 13.18
CA ILE A 346 6.40 -12.21 13.12
C ILE A 346 5.95 -11.11 14.07
N ARG A 347 5.15 -10.21 13.56
CA ARG A 347 4.54 -9.10 14.32
C ARG A 347 3.14 -9.50 14.77
N THR A 348 2.84 -9.25 16.03
CA THR A 348 1.49 -9.37 16.59
C THR A 348 1.08 -7.98 17.08
N PRO A 349 -0.02 -7.40 16.57
CA PRO A 349 -0.48 -6.09 17.04
C PRO A 349 -0.75 -6.13 18.54
N ALA A 350 -0.43 -5.04 19.24
CA ALA A 350 -0.90 -4.86 20.61
C ALA A 350 -2.28 -4.24 20.59
N ALA A 351 -3.16 -4.66 21.47
CA ALA A 351 -4.37 -3.95 21.75
C ALA A 351 -4.02 -2.54 22.30
N GLY A 352 -4.55 -1.47 21.67
CA GLY A 352 -4.39 -0.12 22.18
C GLY A 352 -3.21 0.70 21.63
N GLY A 353 -2.72 0.43 20.41
CA GLY A 353 -1.79 1.35 19.70
C GLY A 353 -0.32 1.32 20.15
N ASN A 354 0.05 0.56 21.16
CA ASN A 354 1.44 0.34 21.54
C ASN A 354 2.16 -0.59 20.57
N GLN A 355 3.48 -0.49 20.46
CA GLN A 355 4.27 -1.40 19.62
C GLN A 355 3.92 -2.86 19.95
N GLY A 356 3.35 -3.56 18.96
CA GLY A 356 2.96 -4.95 19.09
C GLY A 356 4.15 -5.86 19.43
N ALA A 357 3.86 -7.01 20.02
CA ALA A 357 4.88 -7.99 20.31
C ALA A 357 5.51 -8.51 19.01
N ARG A 358 6.81 -8.76 19.04
CA ARG A 358 7.55 -9.46 17.99
C ARG A 358 7.95 -10.83 18.51
N ARG A 359 7.73 -11.85 17.71
CA ARG A 359 8.25 -13.19 17.97
C ARG A 359 9.06 -13.67 16.78
N THR A 360 10.03 -14.54 17.03
CA THR A 360 10.77 -15.24 15.97
C THR A 360 10.24 -16.65 15.87
N GLY A 361 10.05 -17.14 14.66
CA GLY A 361 9.55 -18.50 14.42
C GLY A 361 9.34 -18.77 12.94
N GLN A 362 8.85 -19.96 12.63
CA GLN A 362 8.45 -20.35 11.29
C GLN A 362 7.29 -19.44 10.80
N PRO A 363 7.27 -19.05 9.52
CA PRO A 363 6.13 -18.32 8.95
C PRO A 363 4.87 -19.20 8.96
N ASP A 364 3.76 -18.56 9.22
CA ASP A 364 2.44 -19.19 9.13
C ASP A 364 2.00 -19.19 7.66
N LEU A 365 2.28 -20.30 6.98
CA LEU A 365 1.99 -20.48 5.55
C LEU A 365 1.17 -21.75 5.33
N GLU A 366 0.30 -21.67 4.34
CA GLU A 366 -0.43 -22.81 3.79
C GLU A 366 -0.03 -23.02 2.34
N PHE A 367 -0.19 -24.25 1.84
CA PHE A 367 0.11 -24.55 0.45
C PHE A 367 -0.82 -25.66 -0.10
N ALA A 368 -0.98 -25.68 -1.41
CA ALA A 368 -1.64 -26.76 -2.12
C ALA A 368 -0.72 -27.36 -3.17
N MET A 369 -0.76 -28.69 -3.28
CA MET A 369 0.03 -29.45 -4.24
C MET A 369 -0.82 -29.84 -5.45
N LEU A 370 -0.28 -29.64 -6.64
CA LEU A 370 -0.83 -30.16 -7.88
C LEU A 370 0.27 -30.96 -8.60
N ASP A 371 0.01 -32.21 -8.96
CA ASP A 371 0.98 -33.09 -9.64
C ASP A 371 2.36 -33.11 -8.97
N ASP A 372 2.40 -33.28 -7.64
CA ASP A 372 3.60 -33.29 -6.80
C ASP A 372 4.38 -31.96 -6.74
N LEU A 373 3.83 -30.87 -7.25
CA LEU A 373 4.40 -29.53 -7.16
C LEU A 373 3.53 -28.61 -6.31
N ALA A 374 4.14 -27.79 -5.47
CA ALA A 374 3.42 -26.75 -4.75
C ALA A 374 3.04 -25.63 -5.76
N ALA A 375 1.75 -25.47 -5.99
CA ALA A 375 1.21 -24.57 -7.00
C ALA A 375 0.49 -23.35 -6.40
N VAL A 376 -0.03 -23.48 -5.17
CA VAL A 376 -0.67 -22.39 -4.44
C VAL A 376 0.00 -22.27 -3.09
N PHE A 377 0.34 -21.06 -2.72
CA PHE A 377 0.81 -20.69 -1.39
C PHE A 377 -0.12 -19.63 -0.82
N PHE A 378 -0.36 -19.69 0.48
CA PHE A 378 -1.19 -18.72 1.16
C PHE A 378 -0.58 -18.29 2.48
N SER A 379 -0.56 -16.99 2.73
CA SER A 379 -0.18 -16.40 4.02
C SER A 379 -1.41 -15.77 4.66
N PRO A 380 -1.94 -16.33 5.77
CA PRO A 380 -2.98 -15.68 6.55
C PRO A 380 -2.46 -14.48 7.34
N LEU A 381 -1.14 -14.38 7.52
CA LEU A 381 -0.46 -13.20 8.05
C LEU A 381 -0.01 -12.28 6.91
N ASP A 382 0.07 -11.01 7.22
CA ASP A 382 0.33 -9.96 6.24
C ASP A 382 1.75 -9.99 5.67
N LEU A 383 1.85 -10.12 4.35
CA LEU A 383 3.05 -9.89 3.55
C LEU A 383 2.99 -8.52 2.87
N SER A 384 1.80 -8.14 2.43
CA SER A 384 1.59 -6.99 1.54
C SER A 384 1.86 -5.66 2.24
N CYS A 385 1.30 -5.44 3.42
CA CYS A 385 1.56 -4.21 4.19
C CYS A 385 3.02 -4.12 4.64
N ALA A 386 3.63 -5.25 4.98
CA ALA A 386 5.05 -5.28 5.34
C ALA A 386 5.95 -4.79 4.21
N LEU A 387 5.56 -5.08 2.97
CA LEU A 387 6.27 -4.66 1.75
C LEU A 387 5.82 -3.30 1.25
N GLU A 388 4.58 -2.88 1.53
CA GLU A 388 4.09 -1.54 1.20
C GLU A 388 4.82 -0.47 2.00
N SER A 389 4.96 -0.68 3.31
CA SER A 389 5.60 0.29 4.20
C SER A 389 6.34 -0.41 5.34
N PRO A 390 7.65 -0.12 5.53
CA PRO A 390 8.42 -0.68 6.66
C PRO A 390 7.89 -0.23 8.04
N ASN A 391 7.10 0.82 8.07
CA ASN A 391 6.50 1.40 9.29
C ASN A 391 5.10 0.86 9.60
N SER A 392 4.58 -0.08 8.81
CA SER A 392 3.29 -0.71 9.04
C SER A 392 3.35 -1.68 10.23
N VAL A 393 3.34 -1.14 11.45
CA VAL A 393 3.52 -1.91 12.69
C VAL A 393 2.22 -2.49 13.26
N GLN A 394 1.08 -2.07 12.77
CA GLN A 394 -0.24 -2.43 13.33
C GLN A 394 -0.81 -3.73 12.75
N CYS A 395 -0.34 -4.19 11.60
CA CYS A 395 -0.84 -5.41 10.98
C CYS A 395 -0.15 -6.65 11.54
N PRO A 396 -0.90 -7.73 11.86
CA PRO A 396 -0.29 -9.03 12.13
C PRO A 396 0.37 -9.55 10.86
N GLY A 397 1.68 -9.69 10.87
CA GLY A 397 2.44 -10.01 9.66
C GLY A 397 3.94 -10.18 9.94
N TYR A 398 4.75 -9.98 8.94
CA TYR A 398 6.19 -10.17 9.00
C TYR A 398 6.96 -8.85 8.99
N SER A 399 8.26 -8.87 9.26
CA SER A 399 9.12 -7.75 8.94
C SER A 399 9.22 -7.58 7.41
N THR A 400 9.54 -6.39 6.93
CA THR A 400 9.68 -6.12 5.48
C THR A 400 10.70 -7.07 4.84
N GLU A 401 11.83 -7.28 5.50
CA GLU A 401 12.89 -8.16 5.03
C GLU A 401 12.43 -9.63 4.96
N ASP A 402 11.74 -10.10 6.00
CA ASP A 402 11.28 -11.50 6.05
C ASP A 402 10.09 -11.74 5.12
N ALA A 403 9.20 -10.75 4.93
CA ALA A 403 8.16 -10.80 3.91
C ALA A 403 8.76 -10.96 2.50
N ALA A 404 9.81 -10.20 2.18
CA ALA A 404 10.51 -10.35 0.89
C ALA A 404 11.17 -11.72 0.73
N LYS A 405 11.80 -12.27 1.79
CA LYS A 405 12.36 -13.63 1.79
C LYS A 405 11.28 -14.70 1.57
N ILE A 406 10.11 -14.55 2.17
CA ILE A 406 8.98 -15.45 1.98
C ILE A 406 8.51 -15.42 0.53
N VAL A 407 8.30 -14.24 -0.04
CA VAL A 407 7.89 -14.09 -1.45
C VAL A 407 8.94 -14.71 -2.39
N GLU A 408 10.22 -14.49 -2.11
CA GLU A 408 11.32 -15.07 -2.89
C GLU A 408 11.32 -16.59 -2.82
N ALA A 409 11.20 -17.18 -1.62
CA ALA A 409 11.20 -18.62 -1.42
C ALA A 409 9.99 -19.33 -2.07
N VAL A 410 8.84 -18.65 -2.11
CA VAL A 410 7.62 -19.16 -2.76
C VAL A 410 7.71 -19.08 -4.28
N LYS A 411 8.26 -17.97 -4.80
CA LYS A 411 8.40 -17.73 -6.24
C LYS A 411 9.44 -18.64 -6.88
N PHE A 412 10.51 -18.96 -6.15
CA PHE A 412 11.61 -19.82 -6.60
C PHE A 412 11.69 -21.06 -5.72
N PRO A 413 10.69 -21.98 -5.76
CA PRO A 413 10.84 -23.22 -5.02
C PRO A 413 12.14 -23.88 -5.50
N PRO A 414 12.98 -24.36 -4.57
CA PRO A 414 14.26 -24.92 -4.94
C PRO A 414 14.08 -25.97 -6.00
N LEU A 415 14.79 -25.84 -7.11
CA LEU A 415 14.84 -26.73 -8.26
C LEU A 415 15.38 -28.11 -7.87
N GLY A 416 14.72 -28.75 -6.94
CA GLY A 416 15.11 -30.02 -6.34
C GLY A 416 14.36 -31.22 -6.85
N ARG A 417 14.06 -31.31 -8.12
CA ARG A 417 13.88 -32.58 -8.84
C ARG A 417 13.90 -32.31 -10.34
N ARG A 418 15.06 -32.53 -10.93
CA ARG A 418 15.23 -32.79 -12.36
C ARG A 418 14.32 -33.96 -12.75
N GLY A 419 13.29 -33.72 -13.55
CA GLY A 419 12.55 -34.84 -14.10
C GLY A 419 11.28 -34.49 -14.89
N LEU A 420 10.48 -33.52 -14.45
CA LEU A 420 9.23 -33.18 -15.16
C LEU A 420 9.00 -31.66 -15.33
N ALA A 421 9.74 -30.84 -14.59
CA ALA A 421 9.68 -29.38 -14.69
C ALA A 421 10.57 -28.83 -15.83
N GLY A 422 11.56 -29.58 -16.31
CA GLY A 422 12.56 -29.11 -17.27
C GLY A 422 11.96 -28.60 -18.60
N GLU A 423 10.94 -29.25 -19.12
CA GLU A 423 10.34 -28.83 -20.40
C GLU A 423 9.41 -27.62 -20.23
N ARG A 424 8.68 -27.52 -19.12
CA ARG A 424 7.80 -26.37 -18.86
C ARG A 424 8.57 -25.11 -18.43
N TRP A 425 9.61 -25.27 -17.60
CA TRP A 425 10.47 -24.15 -17.21
C TRP A 425 11.34 -23.64 -18.36
N ASN A 426 11.77 -24.51 -19.27
CA ASN A 426 12.45 -24.12 -20.50
C ASN A 426 11.57 -23.30 -21.45
N SER A 427 10.26 -23.52 -21.44
CA SER A 427 9.31 -22.69 -22.20
C SER A 427 9.18 -21.26 -21.64
N TRP A 428 9.53 -21.05 -20.37
CA TRP A 428 9.51 -19.76 -19.70
C TRP A 428 10.89 -19.04 -19.67
N GLY A 429 11.90 -19.58 -20.36
CA GLY A 429 13.21 -18.94 -20.51
C GLY A 429 14.20 -19.10 -19.33
N LEU A 430 13.88 -19.95 -18.35
CA LEU A 430 14.77 -20.27 -17.23
C LEU A 430 15.62 -21.52 -17.55
N GLY A 431 16.37 -21.49 -18.64
CA GLY A 431 17.32 -22.52 -19.02
C GLY A 431 18.63 -22.38 -18.26
N GLU A 432 19.24 -23.52 -17.94
CA GLU A 432 20.49 -23.68 -17.19
C GLU A 432 21.58 -22.67 -17.59
N GLY A 433 22.07 -21.87 -16.64
CA GLY A 433 23.32 -21.13 -16.66
C GLY A 433 24.25 -21.65 -15.57
#